data_5899a2c931dde0e6ee582f0041ebe3a2
#
_entry.id   5899a2c931dde0e6ee582f0041ebe3a2
#
_cell.length_a   1.000
_cell.length_b   1.000
_cell.length_c   1.000
_cell.angle_alpha   90.00
_cell.angle_beta   90.00
_cell.angle_gamma   90.00
#
_symmetry.space_group_name_H-M   'P 1'
#
loop_
_entity.id
_entity.type
_entity.pdbx_description
1 polymer ?
#
loop_
_entity_poly.entity_id
_entity_poly.type
_entity_poly.pdbx_seq_one_letter_code
_entity_poly.pdbx_strand_id
1 'polypeptide(L)'
;MAIDYAKFKDLSPFELKDELIRLASSHTDRAMLNAGRGNPNFLATLPRSAFFHLGQFAVSESELSFSYMTAGVGGQARVEGIEERFERFLADNRDKSGIFFLGRALSYVRDQMGLSASAFLHEMVEGILGCNYPTPPRMLSMSEQI
;
A
#
# COMPACT_ATOMS: atom_id res chain seq x y z
N MET A 1 32.49 -27.09 12.56
CA MET A 1 33.29 -25.96 11.97
C MET A 1 32.98 -24.72 12.80
N ALA A 2 33.98 -24.14 13.48
CA ALA A 2 33.73 -22.95 14.29
C ALA A 2 33.57 -21.73 13.38
N ILE A 3 32.54 -20.93 13.63
CA ILE A 3 32.32 -19.69 12.87
C ILE A 3 33.30 -18.65 13.39
N ASP A 4 34.14 -18.12 12.51
CA ASP A 4 35.06 -17.03 12.83
C ASP A 4 34.31 -15.69 12.84
N TYR A 5 33.88 -15.27 14.01
CA TYR A 5 33.11 -14.04 14.21
C TYR A 5 33.93 -12.77 13.92
N ALA A 6 35.27 -12.83 13.92
CA ALA A 6 36.11 -11.69 13.62
C ALA A 6 35.89 -11.20 12.16
N LYS A 7 35.60 -12.13 11.28
CA LYS A 7 35.31 -11.86 9.86
C LYS A 7 34.07 -10.96 9.61
N PHE A 8 33.14 -10.89 10.56
CA PHE A 8 31.91 -10.14 10.41
C PHE A 8 31.93 -8.75 11.05
N LYS A 9 33.04 -8.43 11.77
CA LYS A 9 33.10 -7.26 12.63
C LYS A 9 33.07 -5.93 11.85
N ASP A 10 33.58 -5.94 10.62
CA ASP A 10 33.73 -4.75 9.77
C ASP A 10 32.68 -4.68 8.65
N LEU A 11 31.73 -5.65 8.61
CA LEU A 11 30.70 -5.68 7.61
C LEU A 11 29.54 -4.72 7.96
N SER A 12 29.04 -4.01 6.95
CA SER A 12 27.79 -3.30 7.07
C SER A 12 26.61 -4.26 7.32
N PRO A 13 25.46 -3.81 7.85
CA PRO A 13 24.28 -4.66 8.05
C PRO A 13 23.83 -5.39 6.78
N PHE A 14 24.01 -4.79 5.62
CA PHE A 14 23.68 -5.41 4.33
C PHE A 14 24.64 -6.53 3.96
N GLU A 15 25.95 -6.31 4.09
CA GLU A 15 26.97 -7.31 3.80
C GLU A 15 26.87 -8.46 4.79
N LEU A 16 26.68 -8.17 6.08
CA LEU A 16 26.48 -9.18 7.12
C LEU A 16 25.28 -10.08 6.80
N LYS A 17 24.15 -9.49 6.42
CA LYS A 17 22.95 -10.23 6.00
C LYS A 17 23.24 -11.16 4.82
N ASP A 18 23.91 -10.67 3.77
CA ASP A 18 24.21 -11.47 2.58
C ASP A 18 25.17 -12.62 2.89
N GLU A 19 26.15 -12.39 3.76
CA GLU A 19 27.08 -13.44 4.18
C GLU A 19 26.40 -14.50 5.06
N LEU A 20 25.48 -14.10 5.96
CA LEU A 20 24.68 -15.04 6.75
C LEU A 20 23.76 -15.89 5.89
N ILE A 21 23.14 -15.32 4.86
CA ILE A 21 22.33 -16.06 3.88
C ILE A 21 23.19 -17.07 3.12
N ARG A 22 24.39 -16.67 2.68
CA ARG A 22 25.32 -17.55 2.00
C ARG A 22 25.75 -18.73 2.87
N LEU A 23 26.09 -18.46 4.13
CA LEU A 23 26.45 -19.50 5.10
C LEU A 23 25.29 -20.49 5.36
N ALA A 24 24.08 -19.97 5.58
CA ALA A 24 22.92 -20.80 5.79
C ALA A 24 22.61 -21.68 4.58
N SER A 25 22.74 -21.15 3.36
CA SER A 25 22.50 -21.88 2.12
C SER A 25 23.54 -22.95 1.82
N SER A 26 24.80 -22.78 2.30
CA SER A 26 25.90 -23.70 2.02
C SER A 26 25.91 -24.96 2.90
N HIS A 27 25.10 -24.99 3.95
CA HIS A 27 25.16 -26.06 4.99
C HIS A 27 23.91 -26.92 5.09
N THR A 28 22.93 -26.78 4.19
CA THR A 28 21.67 -27.51 4.28
C THR A 28 21.31 -28.20 2.97
N ASP A 29 20.94 -29.48 3.05
CA ASP A 29 20.27 -30.22 1.98
C ASP A 29 18.80 -29.79 1.79
N ARG A 30 18.36 -28.76 2.52
CA ARG A 30 17.00 -28.24 2.49
C ARG A 30 16.96 -26.90 1.77
N ALA A 31 15.91 -26.68 0.98
CA ALA A 31 15.66 -25.38 0.37
C ALA A 31 15.50 -24.31 1.46
N MET A 32 16.37 -23.34 1.46
CA MET A 32 16.30 -22.20 2.39
C MET A 32 15.32 -21.17 1.85
N LEU A 33 14.27 -20.89 2.63
CA LEU A 33 13.34 -19.79 2.34
C LEU A 33 13.92 -18.49 2.90
N ASN A 34 14.34 -17.60 1.99
CA ASN A 34 14.90 -16.32 2.37
C ASN A 34 13.78 -15.30 2.67
N ALA A 35 13.49 -15.10 3.95
CA ALA A 35 12.56 -14.05 4.43
C ALA A 35 13.27 -12.73 4.81
N GLY A 36 14.59 -12.63 4.58
CA GLY A 36 15.42 -11.47 4.96
C GLY A 36 15.23 -10.23 4.07
N ARG A 37 14.49 -10.36 2.98
CA ARG A 37 14.06 -9.22 2.16
C ARG A 37 12.53 -9.23 2.09
N GLY A 38 11.90 -8.15 2.51
CA GLY A 38 10.49 -7.90 2.26
C GLY A 38 10.20 -7.67 0.77
N ASN A 39 10.65 -8.61 -0.08
CA ASN A 39 10.36 -8.51 -1.51
C ASN A 39 8.86 -8.64 -1.71
N PRO A 40 8.23 -7.72 -2.44
CA PRO A 40 6.82 -7.83 -2.77
C PRO A 40 6.58 -9.15 -3.50
N ASN A 41 5.51 -9.85 -3.13
CA ASN A 41 5.09 -11.04 -3.85
C ASN A 41 4.65 -10.65 -5.27
N PHE A 42 5.52 -10.89 -6.26
CA PHE A 42 5.25 -10.56 -7.65
C PHE A 42 4.06 -11.31 -8.25
N LEU A 43 3.67 -12.43 -7.63
CA LEU A 43 2.52 -13.23 -8.05
C LEU A 43 1.20 -12.71 -7.46
N ALA A 44 1.26 -11.85 -6.45
CA ALA A 44 0.07 -11.22 -5.88
C ALA A 44 -0.43 -10.06 -6.77
N THR A 45 -0.99 -10.41 -7.93
CA THR A 45 -1.45 -9.43 -8.92
C THR A 45 -2.74 -8.74 -8.51
N LEU A 46 -3.60 -9.41 -7.74
CA LEU A 46 -4.90 -8.88 -7.31
C LEU A 46 -4.77 -7.58 -6.47
N PRO A 47 -4.01 -7.54 -5.37
CA PRO A 47 -3.84 -6.29 -4.61
C PRO A 47 -3.12 -5.20 -5.40
N ARG A 48 -2.24 -5.56 -6.33
CA ARG A 48 -1.61 -4.57 -7.23
C ARG A 48 -2.60 -3.95 -8.19
N SER A 49 -3.44 -4.77 -8.82
CA SER A 49 -4.51 -4.28 -9.68
C SER A 49 -5.45 -3.36 -8.90
N ALA A 50 -5.81 -3.74 -7.67
CA ALA A 50 -6.60 -2.90 -6.78
C ALA A 50 -5.92 -1.55 -6.51
N PHE A 51 -4.63 -1.55 -6.21
CA PHE A 51 -3.86 -0.33 -5.97
C PHE A 51 -3.86 0.60 -7.20
N PHE A 52 -3.66 0.06 -8.40
CA PHE A 52 -3.70 0.88 -9.62
C PHE A 52 -5.09 1.45 -9.90
N HIS A 53 -6.17 0.72 -9.62
CA HIS A 53 -7.53 1.24 -9.74
C HIS A 53 -7.82 2.32 -8.68
N LEU A 54 -7.32 2.16 -7.47
CA LEU A 54 -7.42 3.20 -6.46
C LEU A 54 -6.67 4.47 -6.92
N GLY A 55 -5.51 4.31 -7.56
CA GLY A 55 -4.78 5.42 -8.19
C GLY A 55 -5.57 6.11 -9.30
N GLN A 56 -6.27 5.35 -10.15
CA GLN A 56 -7.16 5.91 -11.18
C GLN A 56 -8.31 6.71 -10.56
N PHE A 57 -8.92 6.19 -9.51
CA PHE A 57 -9.93 6.92 -8.75
C PHE A 57 -9.35 8.21 -8.15
N ALA A 58 -8.16 8.15 -7.55
CA ALA A 58 -7.51 9.33 -6.98
C ALA A 58 -7.26 10.41 -8.04
N VAL A 59 -6.81 10.05 -9.24
CA VAL A 59 -6.64 10.98 -10.36
C VAL A 59 -7.98 11.61 -10.74
N SER A 60 -9.06 10.82 -10.86
CA SER A 60 -10.38 11.37 -11.20
C SER A 60 -10.92 12.34 -10.14
N GLU A 61 -10.66 12.09 -8.85
CA GLU A 61 -11.01 13.01 -7.76
C GLU A 61 -10.20 14.31 -7.84
N SER A 62 -8.91 14.22 -8.16
CA SER A 62 -8.06 15.39 -8.38
C SER A 62 -8.54 16.24 -9.57
N GLU A 63 -8.86 15.60 -10.70
CA GLU A 63 -9.40 16.27 -11.88
C GLU A 63 -10.77 16.91 -11.59
N LEU A 64 -11.64 16.22 -10.85
CA LEU A 64 -12.94 16.76 -10.44
C LEU A 64 -12.80 18.03 -9.63
N SER A 65 -11.71 18.19 -8.86
CA SER A 65 -11.48 19.36 -8.02
C SER A 65 -11.46 20.67 -8.82
N PHE A 66 -10.99 20.66 -10.07
CA PHE A 66 -10.98 21.84 -10.95
C PHE A 66 -12.37 22.35 -11.31
N SER A 67 -13.41 21.55 -11.14
CA SER A 67 -14.80 21.95 -11.41
C SER A 67 -15.44 22.79 -10.30
N TYR A 68 -14.93 22.73 -9.07
CA TYR A 68 -15.50 23.42 -7.91
C TYR A 68 -14.54 24.33 -7.14
N MET A 69 -13.24 24.30 -7.48
CA MET A 69 -12.25 25.19 -6.88
C MET A 69 -12.05 26.45 -7.73
N THR A 70 -11.53 27.49 -7.10
CA THR A 70 -11.21 28.74 -7.80
C THR A 70 -10.20 28.48 -8.93
N ALA A 71 -10.34 29.19 -10.04
CA ALA A 71 -9.47 29.06 -11.20
C ALA A 71 -7.98 29.13 -10.80
N GLY A 72 -7.18 28.17 -11.27
CA GLY A 72 -5.76 28.04 -10.94
C GLY A 72 -5.46 27.31 -9.62
N VAL A 73 -6.49 26.90 -8.86
CA VAL A 73 -6.36 26.08 -7.67
C VAL A 73 -7.13 24.78 -7.92
N GLY A 74 -6.50 23.65 -7.66
CA GLY A 74 -7.11 22.33 -7.85
C GLY A 74 -6.15 21.23 -7.43
N GLY A 75 -6.56 19.99 -7.62
CA GLY A 75 -5.73 18.81 -7.36
C GLY A 75 -6.04 18.12 -6.02
N GLN A 76 -6.77 18.77 -5.10
CA GLN A 76 -7.19 18.14 -3.85
C GLN A 76 -8.61 17.58 -3.95
N ALA A 77 -8.79 16.32 -3.58
CA ALA A 77 -10.10 15.72 -3.45
C ALA A 77 -10.88 16.35 -2.27
N ARG A 78 -12.20 16.35 -2.36
CA ARG A 78 -13.06 16.73 -1.24
C ARG A 78 -13.65 15.51 -0.55
N VAL A 79 -13.83 15.60 0.76
CA VAL A 79 -14.40 14.52 1.58
C VAL A 79 -15.87 14.29 1.25
N GLU A 80 -16.63 15.38 1.03
CA GLU A 80 -18.08 15.32 0.81
C GLU A 80 -18.40 14.53 -0.46
N GLY A 81 -19.18 13.44 -0.28
CA GLY A 81 -19.64 12.58 -1.37
C GLY A 81 -18.56 11.68 -1.99
N ILE A 82 -17.37 11.56 -1.40
CA ILE A 82 -16.29 10.73 -1.92
C ILE A 82 -16.65 9.23 -1.89
N GLU A 83 -17.40 8.79 -0.88
CA GLU A 83 -17.85 7.40 -0.75
C GLU A 83 -18.80 7.02 -1.87
N GLU A 84 -19.79 7.85 -2.18
CA GLU A 84 -20.74 7.62 -3.27
C GLU A 84 -20.05 7.65 -4.64
N ARG A 85 -19.06 8.52 -4.82
CA ARG A 85 -18.27 8.54 -6.06
C ARG A 85 -17.41 7.30 -6.19
N PHE A 86 -16.84 6.82 -5.09
CA PHE A 86 -16.06 5.58 -5.08
C PHE A 86 -16.94 4.36 -5.36
N GLU A 87 -18.11 4.26 -4.76
CA GLU A 87 -19.06 3.17 -5.02
C GLU A 87 -19.49 3.14 -6.50
N ARG A 88 -19.71 4.32 -7.10
CA ARG A 88 -19.99 4.42 -8.54
C ARG A 88 -18.79 3.96 -9.37
N PHE A 89 -17.59 4.40 -9.01
CA PHE A 89 -16.36 3.94 -9.66
C PHE A 89 -16.20 2.41 -9.60
N LEU A 90 -16.49 1.79 -8.45
CA LEU A 90 -16.48 0.34 -8.31
C LEU A 90 -17.52 -0.34 -9.21
N ALA A 91 -18.73 0.20 -9.27
CA ALA A 91 -19.79 -0.32 -10.11
C ALA A 91 -19.45 -0.26 -11.62
N ASP A 92 -18.90 0.87 -12.06
CA ASP A 92 -18.51 1.10 -13.46
C ASP A 92 -17.32 0.22 -13.90
N ASN A 93 -16.52 -0.27 -12.96
CA ASN A 93 -15.34 -1.09 -13.21
C ASN A 93 -15.46 -2.53 -12.69
N ARG A 94 -16.67 -2.99 -12.39
CA ARG A 94 -16.93 -4.27 -11.68
C ARG A 94 -16.33 -5.51 -12.32
N ASP A 95 -16.06 -5.49 -13.62
CA ASP A 95 -15.47 -6.57 -14.43
C ASP A 95 -13.93 -6.63 -14.34
N LYS A 96 -13.31 -5.59 -13.75
CA LYS A 96 -11.86 -5.51 -13.70
C LYS A 96 -11.29 -6.19 -12.45
N SER A 97 -10.11 -6.79 -12.63
CA SER A 97 -9.37 -7.41 -11.54
C SER A 97 -9.05 -6.40 -10.44
N GLY A 98 -9.20 -6.78 -9.17
CA GLY A 98 -8.89 -5.92 -8.02
C GLY A 98 -10.06 -5.05 -7.54
N ILE A 99 -11.08 -4.80 -8.35
CA ILE A 99 -12.22 -3.94 -7.96
C ILE A 99 -13.01 -4.56 -6.79
N PHE A 100 -13.30 -5.85 -6.85
CA PHE A 100 -13.95 -6.55 -5.74
C PHE A 100 -13.15 -6.47 -4.45
N PHE A 101 -11.81 -6.53 -4.54
CA PHE A 101 -10.92 -6.39 -3.39
C PHE A 101 -11.06 -4.99 -2.76
N LEU A 102 -11.11 -3.92 -3.55
CA LEU A 102 -11.31 -2.55 -3.06
C LEU A 102 -12.65 -2.40 -2.32
N GLY A 103 -13.73 -2.92 -2.88
CA GLY A 103 -15.04 -2.91 -2.22
C GLY A 103 -15.02 -3.63 -0.88
N ARG A 104 -14.37 -4.81 -0.81
CA ARG A 104 -14.22 -5.57 0.45
C ARG A 104 -13.36 -4.84 1.47
N ALA A 105 -12.29 -4.19 1.03
CA ALA A 105 -11.42 -3.41 1.90
C ALA A 105 -12.17 -2.24 2.53
N LEU A 106 -12.98 -1.49 1.74
CA LEU A 106 -13.79 -0.40 2.26
C LEU A 106 -14.84 -0.90 3.26
N SER A 107 -15.54 -2.00 2.95
CA SER A 107 -16.47 -2.62 3.88
C SER A 107 -15.80 -3.02 5.19
N TYR A 108 -14.59 -3.59 5.13
CA TYR A 108 -13.82 -3.97 6.32
C TYR A 108 -13.49 -2.76 7.20
N VAL A 109 -13.01 -1.67 6.58
CA VAL A 109 -12.70 -0.41 7.27
C VAL A 109 -13.92 0.13 8.02
N ARG A 110 -15.07 0.16 7.36
CA ARG A 110 -16.32 0.64 7.93
C ARG A 110 -16.89 -0.31 8.99
N ASP A 111 -17.03 -1.59 8.67
CA ASP A 111 -17.84 -2.53 9.42
C ASP A 111 -17.06 -3.23 10.53
N GLN A 112 -15.73 -3.42 10.37
CA GLN A 112 -14.88 -4.11 11.34
C GLN A 112 -14.00 -3.14 12.15
N MET A 113 -13.49 -2.09 11.50
CA MET A 113 -12.64 -1.13 12.18
C MET A 113 -13.43 0.07 12.75
N GLY A 114 -14.69 0.25 12.36
CA GLY A 114 -15.53 1.36 12.82
C GLY A 114 -15.03 2.74 12.37
N LEU A 115 -14.23 2.81 11.31
CA LEU A 115 -13.69 4.06 10.78
C LEU A 115 -14.64 4.69 9.76
N SER A 116 -14.59 6.02 9.63
CA SER A 116 -15.30 6.72 8.56
C SER A 116 -14.74 6.34 7.20
N ALA A 117 -15.57 5.71 6.36
CA ALA A 117 -15.18 5.32 5.00
C ALA A 117 -14.79 6.55 4.16
N SER A 118 -15.53 7.65 4.25
CA SER A 118 -15.22 8.89 3.53
C SER A 118 -13.87 9.48 3.93
N ALA A 119 -13.59 9.54 5.22
CA ALA A 119 -12.32 10.07 5.72
C ALA A 119 -11.14 9.16 5.36
N PHE A 120 -11.35 7.83 5.39
CA PHE A 120 -10.35 6.86 4.97
C PHE A 120 -10.03 6.98 3.48
N LEU A 121 -11.07 7.02 2.62
CA LEU A 121 -10.89 7.19 1.18
C LEU A 121 -10.18 8.50 0.84
N HIS A 122 -10.53 9.59 1.51
CA HIS A 122 -9.87 10.87 1.31
C HIS A 122 -8.38 10.80 1.61
N GLU A 123 -7.98 10.21 2.76
CA GLU A 123 -6.57 10.02 3.10
C GLU A 123 -5.83 9.13 2.10
N MET A 124 -6.48 8.05 1.61
CA MET A 124 -5.88 7.17 0.60
C MET A 124 -5.65 7.91 -0.72
N VAL A 125 -6.62 8.71 -1.15
CA VAL A 125 -6.51 9.54 -2.37
C VAL A 125 -5.38 10.55 -2.24
N GLU A 126 -5.33 11.30 -1.14
CA GLU A 126 -4.26 12.28 -0.88
C GLU A 126 -2.88 11.61 -0.80
N GLY A 127 -2.79 10.45 -0.14
CA GLY A 127 -1.54 9.70 -0.05
C GLY A 127 -1.02 9.24 -1.42
N ILE A 128 -1.91 8.75 -2.30
CA ILE A 128 -1.56 8.31 -3.65
C ILE A 128 -1.14 9.50 -4.54
N LEU A 129 -1.83 10.63 -4.42
CA LEU A 129 -1.49 11.84 -5.18
C LEU A 129 -0.23 12.55 -4.66
N GLY A 130 0.33 12.11 -3.54
CA GLY A 130 1.49 12.73 -2.92
C GLY A 130 1.20 14.04 -2.19
N CYS A 131 -0.08 14.31 -1.89
CA CYS A 131 -0.48 15.53 -1.18
C CYS A 131 -0.08 15.53 0.30
N ASN A 132 0.11 14.35 0.88
CA ASN A 132 0.45 14.17 2.28
C ASN A 132 1.82 13.53 2.47
N TYR A 133 2.71 14.25 3.13
CA TYR A 133 3.99 13.78 3.60
C TYR A 133 4.29 14.40 4.96
N PRO A 134 4.51 13.64 6.01
CA PRO A 134 4.65 12.17 6.11
C PRO A 134 3.34 11.40 5.94
N THR A 135 3.43 10.06 6.00
CA THR A 135 2.28 9.13 5.89
C THR A 135 1.09 9.59 6.73
N PRO A 136 -0.12 9.62 6.17
CA PRO A 136 -1.32 10.02 6.88
C PRO A 136 -1.54 9.23 8.17
N PRO A 137 -1.98 9.87 9.26
CA PRO A 137 -2.10 9.22 10.57
C PRO A 137 -2.99 7.98 10.60
N ARG A 138 -4.06 7.95 9.79
CA ARG A 138 -4.96 6.78 9.72
C ARG A 138 -4.32 5.61 9.00
N MET A 139 -3.58 5.83 7.92
CA MET A 139 -2.83 4.78 7.24
C MET A 139 -1.76 4.19 8.17
N LEU A 140 -1.09 5.02 8.96
CA LEU A 140 -0.13 4.58 9.96
C LEU A 140 -0.82 3.74 11.04
N SER A 141 -1.90 4.26 11.63
CA SER A 141 -2.67 3.54 12.66
C SER A 141 -3.21 2.20 12.17
N MET A 142 -3.65 2.10 10.92
CA MET A 142 -4.08 0.83 10.33
C MET A 142 -2.93 -0.16 10.20
N SER A 143 -1.76 0.28 9.75
CA SER A 143 -0.59 -0.60 9.61
C SER A 143 -0.05 -1.11 10.95
N GLU A 144 -0.32 -0.38 12.04
CA GLU A 144 0.04 -0.78 13.39
C GLU A 144 -0.93 -1.81 14.01
N GLN A 145 -2.13 -1.94 13.46
CA GLN A 145 -3.17 -2.89 13.94
C GLN A 145 -3.12 -4.25 13.26
N ILE A 146 -2.33 -4.41 12.21
CA ILE A 146 -2.16 -5.65 11.44
C ILE A 146 -0.91 -6.39 11.91
#